data_b83c6b0b30ffd007c77ac917d32c75e6
#
_entry.id   b83c6b0b30ffd007c77ac917d32c75e6
#
_cell.length_a   1.000
_cell.length_b   1.000
_cell.length_c   1.000
_cell.angle_alpha   90.00
_cell.angle_beta   90.00
_cell.angle_gamma   90.00
#
_symmetry.space_group_name_H-M   'P 1'
#
loop_
_entity.id
_entity.type
_entity.pdbx_description
1 polymer ?
#
loop_
_entity_poly.entity_id
_entity_poly.type
_entity_poly.pdbx_seq_one_letter_code
_entity_poly.pdbx_strand_id
1 'polypeptide(L)'
;MGLNAAKMAVGLGAQDLHPLQVTHALFELTQGLLLPYVEVVEGPWGRVLALHVPQSPAAIAVGTGRVPFWDGRRLSELKVGQSLPEPDFTAQVLPAASLSDLDPVEVLRLRRILEERGSALAALPDLELLFALGLLERVEGEVRPTVAGLLLAGTSLALKRLLPQAEVSYYFHEAEEGYSFREDLLRPIPALLERLKELIQARNRVRYLTVGLFRLEVWDFDQEVYREALVNALVHRDWRSKDAIQVHHYRDRLEVSNPGGFPPGITPANVLRHPPKRRNPRLAEALYRLGYVERAGSGVDKMYRLLLKYGKEPPEYRLFPEALTLVLYNPELDEAFVREIAEAQERLGGFSLDHLIAVGYLRRVGEAGLEELARALQLPEEAARRVLSRMERMGLLRKEGGRYHLARRDLLAERALALLEAPRRRQEVERVLGLSRKRALELLRRLIREGRVERVGRGAATRYRRR
;
A
#
# COMPACT_ATOMS: atom_id res chain seq x y z
N MET A 1 -41.06 17.58 -6.98
CA MET A 1 -41.79 18.32 -5.92
C MET A 1 -43.22 17.82 -5.90
N GLY A 2 -43.96 17.96 -4.77
CA GLY A 2 -45.27 17.32 -4.57
C GLY A 2 -45.18 16.02 -3.78
N LEU A 3 -44.01 15.76 -3.10
CA LEU A 3 -43.85 14.66 -2.17
C LEU A 3 -43.70 15.18 -0.75
N ASN A 4 -44.26 14.49 0.21
CA ASN A 4 -44.02 14.77 1.66
C ASN A 4 -42.76 14.07 2.18
N ALA A 5 -42.44 14.28 3.48
CA ALA A 5 -41.29 13.68 4.12
C ALA A 5 -41.25 12.13 4.10
N ALA A 6 -42.40 11.48 3.94
CA ALA A 6 -42.56 10.03 3.77
C ALA A 6 -42.45 9.58 2.29
N LYS A 7 -42.06 10.46 1.37
CA LYS A 7 -41.99 10.24 -0.07
C LYS A 7 -43.34 9.88 -0.71
N MET A 8 -44.45 10.20 -0.08
CA MET A 8 -45.76 10.01 -0.65
C MET A 8 -46.16 11.24 -1.49
N ALA A 9 -46.76 11.02 -2.65
CA ALA A 9 -47.24 12.08 -3.52
C ALA A 9 -48.41 12.81 -2.85
N VAL A 10 -48.28 14.12 -2.70
CA VAL A 10 -49.32 15.00 -2.10
C VAL A 10 -49.82 16.05 -3.07
N GLY A 11 -49.35 16.00 -4.31
CA GLY A 11 -49.67 16.97 -5.34
C GLY A 11 -48.98 18.34 -5.15
N LEU A 12 -49.09 19.17 -6.17
CA LEU A 12 -48.72 20.59 -6.09
C LEU A 12 -49.96 21.34 -5.63
N GLY A 13 -49.82 22.13 -4.57
CA GLY A 13 -50.87 23.06 -4.16
C GLY A 13 -51.13 24.12 -5.24
N ALA A 14 -51.99 25.09 -4.97
CA ALA A 14 -52.45 26.14 -5.90
C ALA A 14 -51.33 27.06 -6.46
N GLN A 15 -50.07 26.87 -6.14
CA GLN A 15 -48.95 27.58 -6.75
C GLN A 15 -48.46 26.81 -7.99
N ASP A 16 -48.87 27.32 -9.16
CA ASP A 16 -48.41 26.80 -10.46
C ASP A 16 -46.90 27.07 -10.66
N LEU A 17 -46.08 26.15 -10.21
CA LEU A 17 -44.66 26.14 -10.62
C LEU A 17 -44.55 25.64 -12.05
N HIS A 18 -44.22 26.55 -12.97
CA HIS A 18 -44.03 26.20 -14.38
C HIS A 18 -42.71 25.43 -14.57
N PRO A 19 -42.69 24.29 -15.29
CA PRO A 19 -41.46 23.49 -15.49
C PRO A 19 -40.25 24.30 -15.93
N LEU A 20 -40.40 25.24 -16.87
CA LEU A 20 -39.31 26.09 -17.33
C LEU A 20 -38.76 27.03 -16.26
N GLN A 21 -39.59 27.50 -15.33
CA GLN A 21 -39.12 28.33 -14.21
C GLN A 21 -38.24 27.51 -13.26
N VAL A 22 -38.63 26.27 -13.00
CA VAL A 22 -37.81 25.34 -12.16
C VAL A 22 -36.49 24.98 -12.85
N THR A 23 -36.51 24.69 -14.14
CA THR A 23 -35.31 24.46 -14.95
C THR A 23 -34.39 25.67 -14.92
N HIS A 24 -34.91 26.88 -15.16
CA HIS A 24 -34.12 28.12 -15.15
C HIS A 24 -33.53 28.42 -13.76
N ALA A 25 -34.33 28.28 -12.72
CA ALA A 25 -33.86 28.51 -11.36
C ALA A 25 -32.73 27.54 -10.97
N LEU A 26 -32.78 26.27 -11.34
CA LEU A 26 -31.75 25.28 -11.11
C LEU A 26 -30.48 25.56 -11.96
N PHE A 27 -30.67 26.00 -13.21
CA PHE A 27 -29.58 26.42 -14.07
C PHE A 27 -28.80 27.61 -13.48
N GLU A 28 -29.52 28.65 -13.03
CA GLU A 28 -28.89 29.82 -12.39
C GLU A 28 -28.23 29.48 -11.05
N LEU A 29 -28.90 28.70 -10.19
CA LEU A 29 -28.35 28.26 -8.90
C LEU A 29 -27.05 27.49 -9.06
N THR A 30 -26.89 26.76 -10.13
CA THR A 30 -25.69 25.96 -10.43
C THR A 30 -24.74 26.65 -11.40
N GLN A 31 -24.92 27.95 -11.65
CA GLN A 31 -24.09 28.76 -12.55
C GLN A 31 -23.96 28.16 -13.98
N GLY A 32 -25.04 27.61 -14.48
CA GLY A 32 -25.10 27.02 -15.82
C GLY A 32 -24.59 25.60 -15.95
N LEU A 33 -24.17 24.97 -14.84
CA LEU A 33 -23.57 23.63 -14.84
C LEU A 33 -24.59 22.48 -14.83
N LEU A 34 -25.88 22.76 -14.48
CA LEU A 34 -26.95 21.78 -14.46
C LEU A 34 -28.16 22.27 -15.25
N LEU A 35 -28.52 21.51 -16.28
CA LEU A 35 -29.74 21.75 -17.07
C LEU A 35 -30.68 20.54 -16.91
N PRO A 36 -31.52 20.50 -15.87
CA PRO A 36 -32.48 19.41 -15.71
C PRO A 36 -33.63 19.50 -16.69
N TYR A 37 -34.13 18.35 -17.10
CA TYR A 37 -35.44 18.28 -17.78
C TYR A 37 -36.53 18.16 -16.72
N VAL A 38 -37.52 19.03 -16.79
CA VAL A 38 -38.63 19.08 -15.82
C VAL A 38 -39.94 18.86 -16.56
N GLU A 39 -40.71 17.89 -16.12
CA GLU A 39 -42.04 17.60 -16.67
C GLU A 39 -43.11 17.57 -15.58
N VAL A 40 -44.36 17.78 -16.00
CA VAL A 40 -45.55 17.64 -15.13
C VAL A 40 -46.08 16.23 -15.31
N VAL A 41 -46.17 15.49 -14.23
CA VAL A 41 -46.76 14.15 -14.18
C VAL A 41 -48.08 14.25 -13.42
N GLU A 42 -49.19 13.84 -14.07
CA GLU A 42 -50.50 13.76 -13.47
C GLU A 42 -50.84 12.33 -13.03
N GLY A 43 -51.36 12.19 -11.82
CA GLY A 43 -51.72 10.89 -11.28
C GLY A 43 -52.90 11.00 -10.31
N PRO A 44 -53.32 9.87 -9.71
CA PRO A 44 -54.45 9.86 -8.75
C PRO A 44 -54.21 10.70 -7.50
N TRP A 45 -52.97 11.09 -7.28
CA TRP A 45 -52.48 11.95 -6.18
C TRP A 45 -52.36 13.44 -6.58
N GLY A 46 -52.78 13.83 -7.78
CA GLY A 46 -52.68 15.19 -8.35
C GLY A 46 -51.45 15.40 -9.23
N ARG A 47 -51.11 16.66 -9.50
CA ARG A 47 -49.98 17.06 -10.34
C ARG A 47 -48.71 17.09 -9.52
N VAL A 48 -47.61 16.51 -10.05
CA VAL A 48 -46.27 16.60 -9.49
C VAL A 48 -45.26 17.01 -10.56
N LEU A 49 -44.18 17.66 -10.18
CA LEU A 49 -43.04 17.93 -11.08
C LEU A 49 -42.03 16.80 -10.94
N ALA A 50 -41.77 16.09 -12.03
CA ALA A 50 -40.67 15.16 -12.15
C ALA A 50 -39.43 15.89 -12.70
N LEU A 51 -38.32 15.83 -11.96
CA LEU A 51 -37.04 16.42 -12.35
C LEU A 51 -36.09 15.31 -12.80
N HIS A 52 -35.74 15.31 -14.08
CA HIS A 52 -34.75 14.43 -14.66
C HIS A 52 -33.39 15.14 -14.61
N VAL A 53 -32.57 14.77 -13.68
CA VAL A 53 -31.24 15.37 -13.46
C VAL A 53 -30.19 14.54 -14.20
N PRO A 54 -29.50 15.12 -15.20
CA PRO A 54 -28.43 14.40 -15.88
C PRO A 54 -27.31 14.08 -14.92
N GLN A 55 -26.66 12.94 -15.12
CA GLN A 55 -25.48 12.56 -14.35
C GLN A 55 -24.34 13.53 -14.66
N SER A 56 -23.80 14.18 -13.65
CA SER A 56 -22.61 15.03 -13.79
C SER A 56 -21.34 14.27 -13.41
N PRO A 57 -20.27 14.36 -14.21
CA PRO A 57 -18.98 13.76 -13.88
C PRO A 57 -18.28 14.46 -12.70
N ALA A 58 -18.73 15.68 -12.36
CA ALA A 58 -18.15 16.47 -11.26
C ALA A 58 -19.24 16.94 -10.30
N ALA A 59 -18.84 17.21 -9.06
CA ALA A 59 -19.73 17.80 -8.07
C ALA A 59 -20.09 19.24 -8.46
N ILE A 60 -21.39 19.52 -8.51
CA ILE A 60 -21.93 20.84 -8.89
C ILE A 60 -22.23 21.61 -7.59
N ALA A 61 -21.52 22.74 -7.41
CA ALA A 61 -21.77 23.64 -6.28
C ALA A 61 -22.94 24.56 -6.59
N VAL A 62 -23.77 24.85 -5.59
CA VAL A 62 -24.74 25.97 -5.64
C VAL A 62 -24.01 27.30 -5.40
N GLY A 63 -24.64 28.43 -5.75
CA GLY A 63 -24.04 29.77 -5.72
C GLY A 63 -23.41 30.20 -4.38
N THR A 64 -23.67 29.49 -3.29
CA THR A 64 -23.03 29.66 -1.97
C THR A 64 -21.70 28.92 -1.82
N GLY A 65 -21.22 28.23 -2.84
CA GLY A 65 -20.02 27.40 -2.77
C GLY A 65 -20.23 26.08 -2.00
N ARG A 66 -21.47 25.68 -1.75
CA ARG A 66 -21.84 24.43 -1.09
C ARG A 66 -22.27 23.40 -2.12
N VAL A 67 -21.87 22.16 -1.92
CA VAL A 67 -22.27 21.01 -2.76
C VAL A 67 -23.20 20.14 -1.94
N PRO A 68 -24.53 20.21 -2.16
CA PRO A 68 -25.46 19.30 -1.51
C PRO A 68 -25.33 17.90 -2.11
N PHE A 69 -25.32 16.88 -1.28
CA PHE A 69 -25.31 15.49 -1.70
C PHE A 69 -26.09 14.59 -0.75
N TRP A 70 -26.60 13.49 -1.26
CA TRP A 70 -27.30 12.47 -0.48
C TRP A 70 -26.32 11.38 -0.04
N ASP A 71 -26.12 11.20 1.28
CA ASP A 71 -25.19 10.21 1.84
C ASP A 71 -25.81 8.82 2.02
N GLY A 72 -26.99 8.59 1.45
CA GLY A 72 -27.76 7.36 1.59
C GLY A 72 -28.78 7.41 2.74
N ARG A 73 -28.68 8.39 3.66
CA ARG A 73 -29.57 8.55 4.82
C ARG A 73 -30.14 9.96 4.94
N ARG A 74 -29.37 10.97 4.63
CA ARG A 74 -29.74 12.39 4.77
C ARG A 74 -29.09 13.24 3.69
N LEU A 75 -29.63 14.42 3.49
CA LEU A 75 -28.98 15.45 2.69
C LEU A 75 -27.84 16.06 3.52
N SER A 76 -26.63 15.98 3.02
CA SER A 76 -25.39 16.53 3.60
C SER A 76 -24.82 17.61 2.67
N GLU A 77 -23.91 18.43 3.16
CA GLU A 77 -23.27 19.50 2.38
C GLU A 77 -21.73 19.34 2.45
N LEU A 78 -21.09 19.54 1.31
CA LEU A 78 -19.63 19.65 1.20
C LEU A 78 -19.24 21.10 0.90
N LYS A 79 -18.08 21.53 1.35
CA LYS A 79 -17.47 22.79 0.91
C LYS A 79 -16.82 22.59 -0.46
N VAL A 80 -16.79 23.65 -1.28
CA VAL A 80 -16.03 23.63 -2.54
C VAL A 80 -14.58 23.23 -2.25
N GLY A 81 -14.07 22.26 -3.03
CA GLY A 81 -12.74 21.66 -2.81
C GLY A 81 -12.74 20.36 -2.00
N GLN A 82 -13.86 19.94 -1.41
CA GLN A 82 -14.01 18.60 -0.85
C GLN A 82 -14.57 17.64 -1.94
N SER A 83 -13.90 16.51 -2.12
CA SER A 83 -14.38 15.45 -3.01
C SER A 83 -15.65 14.82 -2.41
N LEU A 84 -16.67 14.57 -3.25
CA LEU A 84 -17.79 13.71 -2.86
C LEU A 84 -17.25 12.33 -2.47
N PRO A 85 -17.75 11.73 -1.38
CA PRO A 85 -17.40 10.35 -1.10
C PRO A 85 -17.86 9.48 -2.26
N GLU A 86 -16.93 8.77 -2.88
CA GLU A 86 -17.27 7.79 -3.92
C GLU A 86 -18.14 6.70 -3.29
N PRO A 87 -19.30 6.38 -3.87
CA PRO A 87 -20.10 5.28 -3.36
C PRO A 87 -19.33 3.96 -3.50
N ASP A 88 -19.39 3.12 -2.47
CA ASP A 88 -18.77 1.80 -2.52
C ASP A 88 -19.46 0.91 -3.56
N PHE A 89 -18.81 0.78 -4.73
CA PHE A 89 -19.33 -0.07 -5.80
C PHE A 89 -19.43 -1.54 -5.36
N THR A 90 -18.52 -2.01 -4.48
CA THR A 90 -18.52 -3.40 -4.04
C THR A 90 -19.65 -3.76 -3.06
N ALA A 91 -20.31 -2.75 -2.49
CA ALA A 91 -21.50 -2.93 -1.67
C ALA A 91 -22.80 -3.01 -2.49
N GLN A 92 -22.76 -2.66 -3.78
CA GLN A 92 -23.95 -2.66 -4.63
C GLN A 92 -24.39 -4.07 -4.98
N VAL A 93 -25.69 -4.23 -5.22
CA VAL A 93 -26.31 -5.43 -5.80
C VAL A 93 -26.59 -5.15 -7.27
N LEU A 94 -26.06 -6.00 -8.15
CA LEU A 94 -26.36 -5.91 -9.57
C LEU A 94 -27.77 -6.47 -9.84
N PRO A 95 -28.65 -5.78 -10.59
CA PRO A 95 -30.04 -6.23 -10.82
C PRO A 95 -30.15 -7.64 -11.39
N ALA A 96 -29.21 -8.05 -12.23
CA ALA A 96 -29.18 -9.37 -12.87
C ALA A 96 -28.49 -10.46 -12.04
N ALA A 97 -28.02 -10.16 -10.82
CA ALA A 97 -27.37 -11.11 -9.94
C ALA A 97 -28.38 -11.88 -9.08
N SER A 98 -28.14 -13.15 -8.86
CA SER A 98 -28.94 -14.06 -8.05
C SER A 98 -28.06 -14.99 -7.21
N LEU A 99 -28.63 -15.70 -6.22
CA LEU A 99 -27.89 -16.67 -5.41
C LEU A 99 -27.25 -17.79 -6.25
N SER A 100 -27.84 -18.17 -7.39
CA SER A 100 -27.28 -19.17 -8.31
C SER A 100 -25.98 -18.71 -9.00
N ASP A 101 -25.64 -17.44 -8.92
CA ASP A 101 -24.38 -16.89 -9.42
C ASP A 101 -23.20 -17.13 -8.46
N LEU A 102 -23.46 -17.58 -7.24
CA LEU A 102 -22.43 -17.97 -6.30
C LEU A 102 -22.03 -19.45 -6.47
N ASP A 103 -20.72 -19.72 -6.39
CA ASP A 103 -20.15 -21.05 -6.48
C ASP A 103 -20.06 -21.69 -5.08
N PRO A 104 -20.75 -22.81 -4.82
CA PRO A 104 -20.66 -23.49 -3.53
C PRO A 104 -19.23 -23.91 -3.16
N VAL A 105 -18.39 -24.21 -4.14
CA VAL A 105 -16.98 -24.57 -3.90
C VAL A 105 -16.20 -23.37 -3.35
N GLU A 106 -16.45 -22.19 -3.89
CA GLU A 106 -15.81 -20.96 -3.40
C GLU A 106 -16.37 -20.55 -2.03
N VAL A 107 -17.67 -20.75 -1.77
CA VAL A 107 -18.24 -20.55 -0.41
C VAL A 107 -17.56 -21.47 0.59
N LEU A 108 -17.35 -22.75 0.24
CA LEU A 108 -16.62 -23.69 1.07
C LEU A 108 -15.15 -23.27 1.27
N ARG A 109 -14.51 -22.69 0.24
CA ARG A 109 -13.16 -22.13 0.35
C ARG A 109 -13.12 -20.99 1.36
N LEU A 110 -14.07 -20.06 1.33
CA LEU A 110 -14.17 -18.98 2.32
C LEU A 110 -14.30 -19.53 3.74
N ARG A 111 -15.13 -20.54 3.93
CA ARG A 111 -15.30 -21.23 5.22
C ARG A 111 -13.98 -21.82 5.71
N ARG A 112 -13.26 -22.57 4.88
CA ARG A 112 -11.97 -23.18 5.22
C ARG A 112 -10.95 -22.12 5.66
N ILE A 113 -10.85 -21.00 4.93
CA ILE A 113 -9.97 -19.89 5.30
C ILE A 113 -10.30 -19.36 6.69
N LEU A 114 -11.58 -19.26 7.04
CA LEU A 114 -12.01 -18.81 8.37
C LEU A 114 -11.74 -19.87 9.45
N GLU A 115 -11.89 -21.17 9.14
CA GLU A 115 -11.55 -22.28 10.04
C GLU A 115 -10.07 -22.28 10.40
N GLU A 116 -9.18 -22.17 9.39
CA GLU A 116 -7.73 -22.10 9.58
C GLU A 116 -7.30 -20.92 10.46
N ARG A 117 -8.13 -19.88 10.51
CA ARG A 117 -7.93 -18.70 11.36
C ARG A 117 -8.61 -18.79 12.73
N GLY A 118 -9.31 -19.87 13.03
CA GLY A 118 -10.08 -20.02 14.28
C GLY A 118 -11.24 -19.01 14.40
N SER A 119 -11.80 -18.54 13.29
CA SER A 119 -12.91 -17.57 13.30
C SER A 119 -14.24 -18.24 13.63
N ALA A 120 -14.97 -17.70 14.59
CA ALA A 120 -16.32 -18.19 14.92
C ALA A 120 -17.30 -18.10 13.74
N LEU A 121 -17.03 -17.27 12.73
CA LEU A 121 -17.87 -17.17 11.53
C LEU A 121 -17.90 -18.49 10.72
N ALA A 122 -16.87 -19.33 10.82
CA ALA A 122 -16.82 -20.59 10.11
C ALA A 122 -17.93 -21.58 10.51
N ALA A 123 -18.44 -21.48 11.76
CA ALA A 123 -19.51 -22.32 12.27
C ALA A 123 -20.93 -21.92 11.80
N LEU A 124 -21.08 -20.75 11.16
CA LEU A 124 -22.38 -20.27 10.68
C LEU A 124 -22.86 -21.08 9.46
N PRO A 125 -24.17 -21.25 9.26
CA PRO A 125 -24.75 -21.72 8.00
C PRO A 125 -24.31 -20.82 6.84
N ASP A 126 -24.25 -21.35 5.60
CA ASP A 126 -23.70 -20.62 4.43
C ASP A 126 -24.34 -19.25 4.22
N LEU A 127 -25.66 -19.16 4.27
CA LEU A 127 -26.35 -17.87 4.09
C LEU A 127 -25.97 -16.87 5.19
N GLU A 128 -25.92 -17.31 6.44
CA GLU A 128 -25.56 -16.45 7.56
C GLU A 128 -24.08 -16.02 7.49
N LEU A 129 -23.20 -16.94 7.09
CA LEU A 129 -21.80 -16.66 6.84
C LEU A 129 -21.63 -15.58 5.77
N LEU A 130 -22.32 -15.73 4.64
CA LEU A 130 -22.25 -14.77 3.54
C LEU A 130 -22.82 -13.40 3.94
N PHE A 131 -23.92 -13.34 4.69
CA PHE A 131 -24.43 -12.10 5.28
C PHE A 131 -23.43 -11.49 6.26
N ALA A 132 -22.85 -12.29 7.15
CA ALA A 132 -21.87 -11.82 8.12
C ALA A 132 -20.62 -11.23 7.44
N LEU A 133 -20.22 -11.78 6.30
CA LEU A 133 -19.12 -11.24 5.48
C LEU A 133 -19.54 -10.03 4.63
N GLY A 134 -20.84 -9.69 4.58
CA GLY A 134 -21.38 -8.60 3.76
C GLY A 134 -21.43 -8.92 2.27
N LEU A 135 -21.49 -10.20 1.91
CA LEU A 135 -21.51 -10.69 0.54
C LEU A 135 -22.91 -10.83 -0.04
N LEU A 136 -23.93 -10.78 0.83
CA LEU A 136 -25.34 -10.78 0.48
C LEU A 136 -26.03 -9.53 1.01
N GLU A 137 -27.09 -9.13 0.32
CA GLU A 137 -27.98 -8.06 0.74
C GLU A 137 -29.46 -8.47 0.46
N ARG A 138 -30.39 -7.89 1.24
CA ARG A 138 -31.83 -8.04 0.98
C ARG A 138 -32.33 -6.86 0.19
N VAL A 139 -32.82 -7.11 -1.03
CA VAL A 139 -33.37 -6.10 -1.91
C VAL A 139 -34.81 -6.51 -2.28
N GLU A 140 -35.77 -5.68 -1.93
CA GLU A 140 -37.20 -5.94 -2.19
C GLU A 140 -37.71 -7.31 -1.67
N GLY A 141 -37.15 -7.77 -0.55
CA GLY A 141 -37.48 -9.05 0.07
C GLY A 141 -36.67 -10.25 -0.45
N GLU A 142 -35.99 -10.12 -1.56
CA GLU A 142 -35.12 -11.16 -2.12
C GLU A 142 -33.68 -11.05 -1.59
N VAL A 143 -33.05 -12.20 -1.43
CA VAL A 143 -31.63 -12.27 -1.07
C VAL A 143 -30.79 -12.33 -2.35
N ARG A 144 -29.87 -11.38 -2.50
CA ARG A 144 -29.01 -11.26 -3.69
C ARG A 144 -27.55 -11.02 -3.32
N PRO A 145 -26.59 -11.49 -4.12
CA PRO A 145 -25.17 -11.22 -3.88
C PRO A 145 -24.84 -9.75 -4.16
N THR A 146 -24.01 -9.18 -3.30
CA THR A 146 -23.34 -7.91 -3.57
C THR A 146 -22.24 -8.12 -4.62
N VAL A 147 -21.70 -7.02 -5.19
CA VAL A 147 -20.50 -7.10 -6.05
C VAL A 147 -19.33 -7.77 -5.28
N ALA A 148 -19.14 -7.46 -3.99
CA ALA A 148 -18.16 -8.15 -3.17
C ALA A 148 -18.43 -9.66 -3.07
N GLY A 149 -19.70 -10.07 -2.99
CA GLY A 149 -20.10 -11.48 -3.01
C GLY A 149 -19.71 -12.19 -4.29
N LEU A 150 -19.98 -11.57 -5.44
CA LEU A 150 -19.57 -12.09 -6.74
C LEU A 150 -18.04 -12.16 -6.87
N LEU A 151 -17.31 -11.12 -6.44
CA LEU A 151 -15.85 -11.09 -6.49
C LEU A 151 -15.19 -12.14 -5.59
N LEU A 152 -15.84 -12.55 -4.48
CA LEU A 152 -15.26 -13.50 -3.53
C LEU A 152 -15.74 -14.93 -3.72
N ALA A 153 -16.95 -15.13 -4.25
CA ALA A 153 -17.55 -16.44 -4.38
C ALA A 153 -18.39 -16.63 -5.66
N GLY A 154 -18.28 -15.75 -6.66
CA GLY A 154 -19.03 -15.87 -7.90
C GLY A 154 -18.55 -17.03 -8.79
N THR A 155 -19.47 -17.66 -9.55
CA THR A 155 -19.07 -18.58 -10.61
C THR A 155 -18.30 -17.86 -11.71
N SER A 156 -17.43 -18.58 -12.44
CA SER A 156 -16.73 -18.00 -13.60
C SER A 156 -17.70 -17.45 -14.66
N LEU A 157 -18.86 -18.08 -14.84
CA LEU A 157 -19.91 -17.60 -15.75
C LEU A 157 -20.54 -16.29 -15.25
N ALA A 158 -20.82 -16.20 -13.96
CA ALA A 158 -21.35 -14.99 -13.34
C ALA A 158 -20.36 -13.82 -13.45
N LEU A 159 -19.09 -14.05 -13.16
CA LEU A 159 -18.03 -13.06 -13.32
C LEU A 159 -17.95 -12.57 -14.77
N LYS A 160 -17.91 -13.49 -15.74
CA LYS A 160 -17.88 -13.12 -17.17
C LYS A 160 -19.08 -12.31 -17.62
N ARG A 161 -20.26 -12.63 -17.09
CA ARG A 161 -21.53 -11.94 -17.45
C ARG A 161 -21.70 -10.61 -16.75
N LEU A 162 -21.38 -10.53 -15.46
CA LEU A 162 -21.75 -9.42 -14.58
C LEU A 162 -20.57 -8.49 -14.27
N LEU A 163 -19.37 -9.03 -14.22
CA LEU A 163 -18.14 -8.31 -13.82
C LEU A 163 -16.95 -8.72 -14.71
N PRO A 164 -17.02 -8.60 -16.05
CA PRO A 164 -15.93 -8.98 -16.94
C PRO A 164 -14.63 -8.21 -16.62
N GLN A 165 -14.76 -7.00 -16.10
CA GLN A 165 -13.63 -6.21 -15.65
C GLN A 165 -12.89 -6.79 -14.40
N ALA A 166 -13.42 -7.84 -13.76
CA ALA A 166 -12.72 -8.52 -12.67
C ALA A 166 -11.53 -9.35 -13.13
N GLU A 167 -11.25 -9.36 -14.44
CA GLU A 167 -10.07 -9.99 -15.02
C GLU A 167 -8.78 -9.38 -14.49
N VAL A 168 -7.80 -10.26 -14.25
CA VAL A 168 -6.41 -9.90 -13.97
C VAL A 168 -5.52 -10.60 -15.00
N SER A 169 -4.76 -9.82 -15.75
CA SER A 169 -3.82 -10.35 -16.75
C SER A 169 -2.42 -10.43 -16.16
N TYR A 170 -1.84 -11.63 -16.18
CA TYR A 170 -0.46 -11.87 -15.77
C TYR A 170 0.42 -12.05 -16.99
N TYR A 171 1.54 -11.33 -17.04
CA TYR A 171 2.55 -11.39 -18.09
C TYR A 171 3.91 -11.72 -17.48
N PHE A 172 4.66 -12.62 -18.11
CA PHE A 172 6.06 -12.84 -17.80
C PHE A 172 6.93 -12.39 -18.98
N HIS A 173 7.95 -11.59 -18.65
CA HIS A 173 8.87 -10.99 -19.61
C HIS A 173 10.29 -11.52 -19.41
N GLU A 174 10.86 -12.08 -20.44
CA GLU A 174 12.29 -12.43 -20.47
C GLU A 174 13.17 -11.28 -20.93
N ALA A 175 12.58 -10.33 -21.67
CA ALA A 175 13.19 -9.09 -22.17
C ALA A 175 12.24 -7.91 -21.93
N GLU A 176 12.71 -6.68 -22.16
CA GLU A 176 11.89 -5.47 -22.01
C GLU A 176 10.73 -5.42 -23.02
N GLU A 177 10.96 -5.91 -24.23
CA GLU A 177 9.93 -5.95 -25.27
C GLU A 177 9.27 -7.31 -25.37
N GLY A 178 7.94 -7.31 -25.44
CA GLY A 178 7.12 -8.51 -25.56
C GLY A 178 6.97 -9.27 -24.24
N TYR A 179 6.29 -10.38 -24.29
CA TYR A 179 6.15 -11.33 -23.17
C TYR A 179 6.33 -12.76 -23.67
N SER A 180 6.92 -13.60 -22.83
CA SER A 180 7.11 -15.03 -23.13
C SER A 180 5.97 -15.90 -22.61
N PHE A 181 5.15 -15.36 -21.67
CA PHE A 181 3.99 -16.04 -21.14
C PHE A 181 2.90 -15.04 -20.75
N ARG A 182 1.63 -15.38 -20.99
CA ARG A 182 0.44 -14.63 -20.56
C ARG A 182 -0.64 -15.59 -20.07
N GLU A 183 -1.32 -15.19 -19.00
CA GLU A 183 -2.53 -15.86 -18.53
C GLU A 183 -3.54 -14.81 -18.06
N ASP A 184 -4.74 -14.83 -18.63
CA ASP A 184 -5.84 -13.97 -18.24
C ASP A 184 -6.72 -14.72 -17.23
N LEU A 185 -6.89 -14.15 -16.07
CA LEU A 185 -7.51 -14.77 -14.90
C LEU A 185 -8.82 -14.07 -14.54
N LEU A 186 -9.93 -14.76 -14.73
CA LEU A 186 -11.25 -14.30 -14.29
C LEU A 186 -11.81 -15.32 -13.28
N ARG A 187 -11.46 -15.14 -12.03
CA ARG A 187 -11.75 -16.06 -10.92
C ARG A 187 -12.13 -15.28 -9.66
N PRO A 188 -12.85 -15.89 -8.70
CA PRO A 188 -13.01 -15.31 -7.36
C PRO A 188 -11.66 -14.99 -6.71
N ILE A 189 -11.63 -13.89 -5.94
CA ILE A 189 -10.38 -13.33 -5.41
C ILE A 189 -9.50 -14.34 -4.65
N PRO A 190 -10.02 -15.24 -3.79
CA PRO A 190 -9.17 -16.24 -3.12
C PRO A 190 -8.45 -17.15 -4.12
N ALA A 191 -9.17 -17.72 -5.09
CA ALA A 191 -8.61 -18.57 -6.12
C ALA A 191 -7.68 -17.80 -7.09
N LEU A 192 -8.00 -16.54 -7.38
CA LEU A 192 -7.16 -15.63 -8.15
C LEU A 192 -5.80 -15.40 -7.48
N LEU A 193 -5.79 -15.08 -6.18
CA LEU A 193 -4.56 -14.83 -5.43
C LEU A 193 -3.69 -16.08 -5.31
N GLU A 194 -4.30 -17.26 -5.13
CA GLU A 194 -3.58 -18.53 -5.16
C GLU A 194 -2.90 -18.75 -6.51
N ARG A 195 -3.64 -18.52 -7.62
CA ARG A 195 -3.08 -18.71 -8.96
C ARG A 195 -1.95 -17.72 -9.27
N LEU A 196 -2.12 -16.45 -8.92
CA LEU A 196 -1.07 -15.44 -9.08
C LEU A 196 0.18 -15.79 -8.26
N LYS A 197 -0.01 -16.29 -7.03
CA LYS A 197 1.10 -16.79 -6.20
C LYS A 197 1.86 -17.92 -6.90
N GLU A 198 1.17 -18.93 -7.46
CA GLU A 198 1.80 -20.02 -8.21
C GLU A 198 2.60 -19.50 -9.40
N LEU A 199 2.02 -18.59 -10.20
CA LEU A 199 2.65 -18.01 -11.37
C LEU A 199 3.91 -17.21 -11.03
N ILE A 200 3.87 -16.43 -9.95
CA ILE A 200 5.02 -15.67 -9.48
C ILE A 200 6.08 -16.61 -8.91
N GLN A 201 5.69 -17.55 -8.04
CA GLN A 201 6.62 -18.47 -7.39
C GLN A 201 7.36 -19.40 -8.39
N ALA A 202 6.69 -19.83 -9.46
CA ALA A 202 7.31 -20.65 -10.50
C ALA A 202 8.54 -19.98 -11.17
N ARG A 203 8.67 -18.65 -11.04
CA ARG A 203 9.73 -17.85 -11.65
C ARG A 203 10.56 -17.06 -10.64
N ASN A 204 10.22 -17.19 -9.36
CA ASN A 204 10.84 -16.46 -8.25
C ASN A 204 12.04 -17.26 -7.71
N ARG A 205 13.21 -16.66 -7.71
CA ARG A 205 14.46 -17.30 -7.24
C ARG A 205 14.71 -16.94 -5.79
N VAL A 206 15.38 -17.86 -5.09
CA VAL A 206 15.85 -17.62 -3.73
C VAL A 206 17.37 -17.67 -3.71
N ARG A 207 17.97 -16.71 -3.00
CA ARG A 207 19.41 -16.69 -2.66
C ARG A 207 19.56 -16.89 -1.18
N TYR A 208 20.60 -17.60 -0.80
CA TYR A 208 20.89 -17.93 0.59
C TYR A 208 22.13 -17.18 1.06
N LEU A 209 21.99 -16.40 2.12
CA LEU A 209 23.09 -15.69 2.76
C LEU A 209 23.34 -16.24 4.15
N THR A 210 24.60 -16.49 4.51
CA THR A 210 24.96 -16.82 5.88
C THR A 210 25.39 -15.56 6.64
N VAL A 211 24.71 -15.28 7.74
CA VAL A 211 25.02 -14.18 8.66
C VAL A 211 25.22 -14.77 10.05
N GLY A 212 26.46 -14.78 10.54
CA GLY A 212 26.80 -15.48 11.76
C GLY A 212 26.44 -16.96 11.68
N LEU A 213 25.58 -17.44 12.57
CA LEU A 213 25.05 -18.81 12.61
C LEU A 213 23.75 -19.00 11.84
N PHE A 214 23.17 -17.94 11.28
CA PHE A 214 21.88 -17.97 10.63
C PHE A 214 21.98 -17.97 9.10
N ARG A 215 21.11 -18.71 8.45
CA ARG A 215 20.92 -18.70 7.00
C ARG A 215 19.70 -17.86 6.68
N LEU A 216 19.91 -16.75 5.97
CA LEU A 216 18.85 -15.88 5.48
C LEU A 216 18.43 -16.30 4.06
N GLU A 217 17.14 -16.36 3.83
CA GLU A 217 16.55 -16.55 2.51
C GLU A 217 16.18 -15.17 1.94
N VAL A 218 16.74 -14.85 0.79
CA VAL A 218 16.44 -13.60 0.06
C VAL A 218 15.82 -13.97 -1.27
N TRP A 219 14.51 -13.78 -1.37
CA TRP A 219 13.74 -14.02 -2.57
C TRP A 219 13.88 -12.85 -3.54
N ASP A 220 13.85 -13.12 -4.87
CA ASP A 220 13.76 -12.05 -5.87
C ASP A 220 12.53 -11.17 -5.60
N PHE A 221 11.39 -11.78 -5.30
CA PHE A 221 10.18 -11.08 -4.80
C PHE A 221 9.67 -11.80 -3.55
N ASP A 222 9.73 -11.12 -2.42
CA ASP A 222 9.22 -11.65 -1.15
C ASP A 222 7.70 -11.87 -1.24
N GLN A 223 7.23 -13.03 -0.75
CA GLN A 223 5.83 -13.42 -0.86
C GLN A 223 4.89 -12.44 -0.14
N GLU A 224 5.28 -11.93 1.01
CA GLU A 224 4.46 -11.00 1.77
C GLU A 224 4.36 -9.65 1.05
N VAL A 225 5.44 -9.23 0.36
CA VAL A 225 5.49 -7.97 -0.40
C VAL A 225 4.57 -8.04 -1.61
N TYR A 226 4.70 -9.06 -2.49
CA TYR A 226 3.84 -9.10 -3.66
C TYR A 226 2.39 -9.45 -3.35
N ARG A 227 2.13 -10.23 -2.28
CA ARG A 227 0.78 -10.49 -1.80
C ARG A 227 0.10 -9.19 -1.38
N GLU A 228 0.79 -8.34 -0.64
CA GLU A 228 0.28 -7.05 -0.22
C GLU A 228 0.01 -6.13 -1.42
N ALA A 229 0.92 -6.11 -2.41
CA ALA A 229 0.73 -5.36 -3.65
C ALA A 229 -0.53 -5.79 -4.42
N LEU A 230 -0.74 -7.11 -4.57
CA LEU A 230 -1.91 -7.67 -5.26
C LEU A 230 -3.22 -7.41 -4.52
N VAL A 231 -3.22 -7.59 -3.19
CA VAL A 231 -4.40 -7.33 -2.35
C VAL A 231 -4.75 -5.84 -2.37
N ASN A 232 -3.76 -4.95 -2.27
CA ASN A 232 -3.97 -3.51 -2.38
C ASN A 232 -4.53 -3.11 -3.75
N ALA A 233 -4.06 -3.71 -4.83
CA ALA A 233 -4.62 -3.50 -6.16
C ALA A 233 -6.11 -3.85 -6.19
N LEU A 234 -6.53 -5.00 -5.67
CA LEU A 234 -7.93 -5.44 -5.62
C LEU A 234 -8.80 -4.57 -4.71
N VAL A 235 -8.30 -4.19 -3.53
CA VAL A 235 -9.05 -3.37 -2.55
C VAL A 235 -9.21 -1.93 -3.03
N HIS A 236 -8.23 -1.38 -3.74
CA HIS A 236 -8.22 0.03 -4.17
C HIS A 236 -8.56 0.23 -5.64
N ARG A 237 -8.81 -0.85 -6.41
CA ARG A 237 -9.28 -0.78 -7.78
C ARG A 237 -10.54 0.07 -7.91
N ASP A 238 -10.65 0.85 -8.98
CA ASP A 238 -11.94 1.37 -9.43
C ASP A 238 -12.69 0.28 -10.20
N TRP A 239 -13.64 -0.38 -9.54
CA TRP A 239 -14.43 -1.48 -10.10
C TRP A 239 -15.43 -1.03 -11.18
N ARG A 240 -15.58 0.29 -11.40
CA ARG A 240 -16.39 0.87 -12.50
C ARG A 240 -15.59 0.92 -13.80
N SER A 241 -14.26 0.97 -13.70
CA SER A 241 -13.37 0.89 -14.88
C SER A 241 -13.48 -0.47 -15.55
N LYS A 242 -13.48 -0.46 -16.88
CA LYS A 242 -13.49 -1.68 -17.70
C LYS A 242 -12.10 -2.30 -17.89
N ASP A 243 -11.03 -1.57 -17.56
CA ASP A 243 -9.66 -2.05 -17.71
C ASP A 243 -9.33 -3.13 -16.70
N ALA A 244 -8.55 -4.14 -17.07
CA ALA A 244 -8.09 -5.19 -16.17
C ALA A 244 -6.94 -4.70 -15.27
N ILE A 245 -6.76 -5.34 -14.11
CA ILE A 245 -5.49 -5.27 -13.39
C ILE A 245 -4.45 -6.03 -14.22
N GLN A 246 -3.26 -5.45 -14.38
CA GLN A 246 -2.16 -6.07 -15.10
C GLN A 246 -0.99 -6.33 -14.15
N VAL A 247 -0.45 -7.54 -14.19
CA VAL A 247 0.73 -7.95 -13.43
C VAL A 247 1.84 -8.29 -14.43
N HIS A 248 2.85 -7.44 -14.52
CA HIS A 248 4.01 -7.65 -15.37
C HIS A 248 5.19 -8.11 -14.53
N HIS A 249 5.64 -9.33 -14.77
CA HIS A 249 6.74 -9.96 -14.04
C HIS A 249 7.98 -10.01 -14.94
N TYR A 250 8.94 -9.14 -14.65
CA TYR A 250 10.28 -9.11 -15.24
C TYR A 250 11.28 -9.81 -14.31
N ARG A 251 12.48 -10.01 -14.76
CA ARG A 251 13.55 -10.58 -13.92
C ARG A 251 14.04 -9.63 -12.84
N ASP A 252 14.00 -8.33 -13.13
CA ASP A 252 14.50 -7.25 -12.29
C ASP A 252 13.41 -6.46 -11.57
N ARG A 253 12.13 -6.68 -11.91
CA ARG A 253 11.00 -6.00 -11.27
C ARG A 253 9.66 -6.72 -11.45
N LEU A 254 8.76 -6.46 -10.54
CA LEU A 254 7.35 -6.84 -10.63
C LEU A 254 6.51 -5.56 -10.64
N GLU A 255 5.68 -5.38 -11.67
CA GLU A 255 4.78 -4.24 -11.83
C GLU A 255 3.33 -4.69 -11.66
N VAL A 256 2.58 -3.99 -10.82
CA VAL A 256 1.13 -4.21 -10.64
C VAL A 256 0.41 -2.94 -11.03
N SER A 257 -0.21 -2.94 -12.20
CA SER A 257 -0.98 -1.82 -12.71
C SER A 257 -2.46 -1.98 -12.38
N ASN A 258 -3.03 -0.96 -11.76
CA ASN A 258 -4.37 -0.96 -11.21
C ASN A 258 -5.19 0.19 -11.77
N PRO A 259 -6.37 -0.06 -12.35
CA PRO A 259 -7.30 1.00 -12.75
C PRO A 259 -7.76 1.85 -11.56
N GLY A 260 -7.71 3.15 -11.72
CA GLY A 260 -7.95 4.14 -10.67
C GLY A 260 -6.68 4.55 -9.93
N GLY A 261 -6.53 5.85 -9.69
CA GLY A 261 -5.41 6.41 -8.94
C GLY A 261 -5.55 6.24 -7.42
N PHE A 262 -4.70 6.91 -6.67
CA PHE A 262 -4.85 6.98 -5.21
C PHE A 262 -6.20 7.61 -4.81
N PRO A 263 -6.77 7.20 -3.66
CA PRO A 263 -7.86 7.95 -3.04
C PRO A 263 -7.47 9.40 -2.79
N PRO A 264 -8.42 10.36 -2.84
CA PRO A 264 -8.12 11.78 -2.65
C PRO A 264 -7.32 12.07 -1.38
N GLY A 265 -6.23 12.84 -1.51
CA GLY A 265 -5.33 13.22 -0.43
C GLY A 265 -4.15 12.27 -0.21
N ILE A 266 -4.14 11.08 -0.81
CA ILE A 266 -2.99 10.16 -0.79
C ILE A 266 -2.15 10.38 -2.04
N THR A 267 -0.84 10.43 -1.85
CA THR A 267 0.18 10.58 -2.90
C THR A 267 1.38 9.68 -2.60
N PRO A 268 2.27 9.43 -3.55
CA PRO A 268 3.52 8.73 -3.28
C PRO A 268 4.36 9.36 -2.16
N ALA A 269 4.23 10.69 -1.98
CA ALA A 269 5.00 11.45 -0.99
C ALA A 269 4.44 11.36 0.44
N ASN A 270 3.23 10.83 0.64
CA ASN A 270 2.61 10.73 1.96
C ASN A 270 2.00 9.36 2.29
N VAL A 271 2.13 8.39 1.39
CA VAL A 271 1.46 7.08 1.51
C VAL A 271 1.79 6.33 2.81
N LEU A 272 2.99 6.53 3.38
CA LEU A 272 3.41 5.95 4.66
C LEU A 272 2.78 6.65 5.88
N ARG A 273 2.32 7.89 5.76
CA ARG A 273 1.89 8.71 6.90
C ARG A 273 0.41 9.08 6.85
N HIS A 274 -0.20 8.90 5.68
CA HIS A 274 -1.62 9.23 5.53
C HIS A 274 -2.48 8.15 6.20
N PRO A 275 -3.52 8.53 6.97
CA PRO A 275 -4.50 7.58 7.46
C PRO A 275 -5.09 6.73 6.32
N PRO A 276 -5.35 5.43 6.53
CA PRO A 276 -5.85 4.56 5.47
C PRO A 276 -7.21 5.04 4.96
N LYS A 277 -7.34 5.14 3.65
CA LYS A 277 -8.61 5.39 2.95
C LYS A 277 -8.92 4.19 2.05
N ARG A 278 -10.14 3.70 2.13
CA ARG A 278 -10.60 2.55 1.34
C ARG A 278 -11.55 3.01 0.26
N ARG A 279 -11.27 2.68 -1.01
CA ARG A 279 -12.22 2.93 -2.12
C ARG A 279 -13.39 1.95 -2.05
N ASN A 280 -13.13 0.71 -1.68
CA ASN A 280 -14.09 -0.39 -1.62
C ASN A 280 -14.21 -0.93 -0.19
N PRO A 281 -14.89 -0.22 0.74
CA PRO A 281 -14.99 -0.59 2.15
C PRO A 281 -15.60 -1.98 2.37
N ARG A 282 -16.63 -2.37 1.60
CA ARG A 282 -17.29 -3.68 1.72
C ARG A 282 -16.33 -4.82 1.41
N LEU A 283 -15.65 -4.74 0.27
CA LEU A 283 -14.65 -5.74 -0.13
C LEU A 283 -13.48 -5.78 0.87
N ALA A 284 -12.99 -4.62 1.29
CA ALA A 284 -11.88 -4.53 2.25
C ALA A 284 -12.25 -5.17 3.61
N GLU A 285 -13.47 -4.97 4.11
CA GLU A 285 -13.93 -5.60 5.36
C GLU A 285 -14.04 -7.12 5.22
N ALA A 286 -14.58 -7.61 4.10
CA ALA A 286 -14.64 -9.05 3.84
C ALA A 286 -13.23 -9.67 3.79
N LEU A 287 -12.31 -9.06 3.04
CA LEU A 287 -10.91 -9.50 2.94
C LEU A 287 -10.17 -9.40 4.28
N TYR A 288 -10.49 -8.40 5.13
CA TYR A 288 -9.97 -8.33 6.49
C TYR A 288 -10.42 -9.54 7.34
N ARG A 289 -11.71 -9.87 7.32
CA ARG A 289 -12.23 -11.04 8.05
C ARG A 289 -11.62 -12.36 7.58
N LEU A 290 -11.36 -12.46 6.27
CA LEU A 290 -10.65 -13.58 5.66
C LEU A 290 -9.13 -13.55 5.90
N GLY A 291 -8.58 -12.45 6.48
CA GLY A 291 -7.16 -12.32 6.83
C GLY A 291 -6.24 -11.98 5.67
N TYR A 292 -6.80 -11.48 4.58
CA TYR A 292 -5.99 -10.95 3.48
C TYR A 292 -5.51 -9.52 3.73
N VAL A 293 -6.24 -8.74 4.53
CA VAL A 293 -5.97 -7.33 4.85
C VAL A 293 -5.80 -7.15 6.36
N GLU A 294 -4.91 -6.26 6.78
CA GLU A 294 -4.74 -5.83 8.17
C GLU A 294 -5.55 -4.56 8.46
N ARG A 295 -6.14 -4.44 9.68
CA ARG A 295 -6.95 -3.25 10.05
C ARG A 295 -6.15 -1.97 10.13
N ALA A 296 -4.92 -2.06 10.58
CA ALA A 296 -4.09 -0.91 10.94
C ALA A 296 -3.48 -0.15 9.75
N GLY A 297 -3.71 -0.57 8.51
CA GLY A 297 -3.07 0.05 7.34
C GLY A 297 -1.55 -0.18 7.30
N SER A 298 -1.05 -1.20 7.99
CA SER A 298 0.37 -1.51 8.13
C SER A 298 0.99 -2.19 6.90
N GLY A 299 0.18 -2.51 5.88
CA GLY A 299 0.63 -3.26 4.72
C GLY A 299 1.71 -2.55 3.92
N VAL A 300 1.55 -1.24 3.69
CA VAL A 300 2.56 -0.42 3.01
C VAL A 300 3.86 -0.37 3.82
N ASP A 301 3.77 -0.15 5.14
CA ASP A 301 4.92 -0.16 6.06
C ASP A 301 5.66 -1.50 6.01
N LYS A 302 4.91 -2.60 5.94
CA LYS A 302 5.44 -3.95 5.84
C LYS A 302 6.20 -4.17 4.53
N MET A 303 5.65 -3.72 3.39
CA MET A 303 6.33 -3.78 2.10
C MET A 303 7.67 -3.00 2.15
N TYR A 304 7.65 -1.76 2.63
CA TYR A 304 8.86 -0.97 2.78
C TYR A 304 9.89 -1.65 3.67
N ARG A 305 9.46 -2.14 4.84
CA ARG A 305 10.35 -2.79 5.80
C ARG A 305 11.03 -4.02 5.22
N LEU A 306 10.27 -4.90 4.55
CA LEU A 306 10.79 -6.14 3.98
C LEU A 306 11.77 -5.85 2.82
N LEU A 307 11.44 -4.93 1.93
CA LEU A 307 12.31 -4.55 0.84
C LEU A 307 13.63 -3.93 1.35
N LEU A 308 13.54 -2.93 2.21
CA LEU A 308 14.70 -2.21 2.73
C LEU A 308 15.59 -3.07 3.61
N LYS A 309 15.02 -4.03 4.36
CA LYS A 309 15.77 -4.99 5.16
C LYS A 309 16.75 -5.81 4.31
N TYR A 310 16.37 -6.14 3.08
CA TYR A 310 17.19 -6.89 2.14
C TYR A 310 17.96 -6.00 1.15
N GLY A 311 18.05 -4.71 1.41
CA GLY A 311 18.78 -3.76 0.58
C GLY A 311 18.13 -3.46 -0.76
N LYS A 312 16.87 -3.83 -0.94
CA LYS A 312 16.08 -3.50 -2.12
C LYS A 312 15.57 -2.06 -2.05
N GLU A 313 15.12 -1.55 -3.18
CA GLU A 313 14.50 -0.23 -3.24
C GLU A 313 13.10 -0.23 -2.61
N PRO A 314 12.64 0.90 -2.05
CA PRO A 314 11.25 1.03 -1.63
C PRO A 314 10.32 0.88 -2.83
N PRO A 315 9.00 0.55 -2.61
CA PRO A 315 8.03 0.51 -3.68
C PRO A 315 7.96 1.85 -4.42
N GLU A 316 7.98 1.82 -5.75
CA GLU A 316 7.75 3.00 -6.59
C GLU A 316 6.29 3.03 -7.04
N TYR A 317 5.67 4.21 -7.00
CA TYR A 317 4.30 4.43 -7.47
C TYR A 317 4.34 5.34 -8.70
N ARG A 318 3.99 4.80 -9.87
CA ARG A 318 3.86 5.53 -11.12
C ARG A 318 2.40 5.89 -11.32
N LEU A 319 2.12 7.20 -11.43
CA LEU A 319 0.78 7.72 -11.57
C LEU A 319 0.48 8.01 -13.03
N PHE A 320 -0.68 7.56 -13.47
CA PHE A 320 -1.28 7.87 -14.78
C PHE A 320 -2.66 8.52 -14.54
N PRO A 321 -3.27 9.20 -15.52
CA PRO A 321 -4.55 9.87 -15.32
C PRO A 321 -5.65 8.97 -14.73
N GLU A 322 -5.71 7.71 -15.16
CA GLU A 322 -6.75 6.75 -14.77
C GLU A 322 -6.21 5.44 -14.20
N ALA A 323 -4.90 5.40 -13.90
CA ALA A 323 -4.25 4.19 -13.39
C ALA A 323 -3.12 4.50 -12.41
N LEU A 324 -2.78 3.51 -11.61
CA LEU A 324 -1.64 3.51 -10.71
C LEU A 324 -0.85 2.22 -10.95
N THR A 325 0.45 2.35 -11.21
CA THR A 325 1.34 1.18 -11.26
C THR A 325 2.27 1.18 -10.05
N LEU A 326 2.20 0.11 -9.28
CA LEU A 326 3.16 -0.18 -8.22
C LEU A 326 4.30 -1.00 -8.81
N VAL A 327 5.55 -0.54 -8.63
CA VAL A 327 6.76 -1.23 -9.10
C VAL A 327 7.56 -1.71 -7.89
N LEU A 328 7.86 -2.99 -7.87
CA LEU A 328 8.72 -3.65 -6.90
C LEU A 328 10.00 -4.07 -7.61
N TYR A 329 11.11 -3.40 -7.31
CA TYR A 329 12.40 -3.70 -7.93
C TYR A 329 13.11 -4.87 -7.27
N ASN A 330 13.83 -5.63 -8.10
CA ASN A 330 14.74 -6.71 -7.68
C ASN A 330 16.15 -6.40 -8.20
N PRO A 331 16.87 -5.44 -7.60
CA PRO A 331 18.22 -5.10 -7.98
C PRO A 331 19.18 -6.26 -7.68
N GLU A 332 20.39 -6.19 -8.23
CA GLU A 332 21.44 -7.11 -7.85
C GLU A 332 21.71 -7.06 -6.33
N LEU A 333 21.75 -8.24 -5.71
CA LEU A 333 21.84 -8.36 -4.26
C LEU A 333 23.21 -7.92 -3.74
N ASP A 334 23.25 -6.88 -2.93
CA ASP A 334 24.43 -6.48 -2.17
C ASP A 334 24.51 -7.28 -0.86
N GLU A 335 25.15 -8.44 -0.92
CA GLU A 335 25.30 -9.33 0.22
C GLU A 335 26.02 -8.68 1.41
N ALA A 336 27.02 -7.81 1.14
CA ALA A 336 27.75 -7.12 2.19
C ALA A 336 26.84 -6.19 2.98
N PHE A 337 25.98 -5.45 2.29
CA PHE A 337 25.01 -4.57 2.93
C PHE A 337 23.97 -5.35 3.74
N VAL A 338 23.42 -6.44 3.20
CA VAL A 338 22.43 -7.24 3.92
C VAL A 338 23.01 -7.80 5.22
N ARG A 339 24.27 -8.27 5.17
CA ARG A 339 25.00 -8.71 6.38
C ARG A 339 25.18 -7.57 7.38
N GLU A 340 25.62 -6.41 6.93
CA GLU A 340 25.82 -5.23 7.77
C GLU A 340 24.52 -4.81 8.47
N ILE A 341 23.41 -4.77 7.75
CA ILE A 341 22.08 -4.44 8.31
C ILE A 341 21.64 -5.51 9.32
N ALA A 342 21.78 -6.78 9.01
CA ALA A 342 21.39 -7.87 9.90
C ALA A 342 22.18 -7.82 11.22
N GLU A 343 23.50 -7.66 11.16
CA GLU A 343 24.37 -7.52 12.33
C GLU A 343 24.05 -6.25 13.14
N ALA A 344 23.77 -5.13 12.44
CA ALA A 344 23.42 -3.89 13.11
C ALA A 344 22.06 -4.00 13.82
N GLN A 345 21.08 -4.68 13.23
CA GLN A 345 19.77 -4.94 13.84
C GLN A 345 19.91 -5.81 15.10
N GLU A 346 20.71 -6.87 15.04
CA GLU A 346 20.96 -7.75 16.20
C GLU A 346 21.60 -6.97 17.37
N ARG A 347 22.63 -6.19 17.08
CA ARG A 347 23.35 -5.39 18.07
C ARG A 347 22.50 -4.30 18.72
N LEU A 348 21.62 -3.65 17.97
CA LEU A 348 20.86 -2.47 18.39
C LEU A 348 19.42 -2.79 18.83
N GLY A 349 19.04 -4.07 18.86
CA GLY A 349 17.71 -4.50 19.26
C GLY A 349 16.62 -4.22 18.20
N GLY A 350 17.02 -4.10 16.93
CA GLY A 350 16.12 -3.90 15.80
C GLY A 350 16.13 -2.46 15.24
N PHE A 351 15.66 -2.33 14.00
CA PHE A 351 15.49 -1.05 13.31
C PHE A 351 14.03 -0.71 13.14
N SER A 352 13.68 0.55 13.38
CA SER A 352 12.38 1.08 12.96
C SER A 352 12.35 1.21 11.43
N LEU A 353 11.15 1.37 10.86
CA LEU A 353 11.00 1.64 9.43
C LEU A 353 11.78 2.90 9.02
N ASP A 354 11.73 3.96 9.84
CA ASP A 354 12.44 5.21 9.57
C ASP A 354 13.95 5.01 9.48
N HIS A 355 14.53 4.16 10.34
CA HIS A 355 15.94 3.80 10.27
C HIS A 355 16.29 3.13 8.94
N LEU A 356 15.47 2.17 8.49
CA LEU A 356 15.69 1.45 7.23
C LEU A 356 15.56 2.38 6.03
N ILE A 357 14.57 3.30 6.03
CA ILE A 357 14.39 4.29 4.95
C ILE A 357 15.61 5.21 4.86
N ALA A 358 16.06 5.78 5.98
CA ALA A 358 17.21 6.68 6.00
C ALA A 358 18.51 5.98 5.55
N VAL A 359 18.75 4.76 6.04
CA VAL A 359 19.93 3.95 5.65
C VAL A 359 19.86 3.59 4.16
N GLY A 360 18.72 3.09 3.67
CA GLY A 360 18.53 2.72 2.26
C GLY A 360 18.70 3.93 1.33
N TYR A 361 18.15 5.09 1.72
CA TYR A 361 18.31 6.34 0.96
C TYR A 361 19.78 6.78 0.88
N LEU A 362 20.46 6.89 2.03
CA LEU A 362 21.87 7.31 2.09
C LEU A 362 22.82 6.34 1.41
N ARG A 363 22.52 5.04 1.43
CA ARG A 363 23.28 4.06 0.66
C ARG A 363 23.27 4.37 -0.83
N ARG A 364 22.11 4.74 -1.37
CA ARG A 364 21.91 5.02 -2.79
C ARG A 364 22.56 6.33 -3.22
N VAL A 365 22.41 7.41 -2.44
CA VAL A 365 22.86 8.74 -2.81
C VAL A 365 24.24 9.13 -2.24
N GLY A 366 24.75 8.37 -1.28
CA GLY A 366 26.03 8.62 -0.58
C GLY A 366 25.91 9.61 0.58
N GLU A 367 25.30 10.77 0.35
CA GLU A 367 25.08 11.81 1.35
C GLU A 367 23.78 12.57 1.07
N ALA A 368 23.17 13.13 2.12
CA ALA A 368 21.93 13.91 1.96
C ALA A 368 21.77 14.97 3.05
N GLY A 369 21.07 16.06 2.70
CA GLY A 369 20.65 17.08 3.63
C GLY A 369 19.39 16.68 4.43
N LEU A 370 19.03 17.49 5.42
CA LEU A 370 17.84 17.24 6.25
C LEU A 370 16.56 17.22 5.42
N GLU A 371 16.39 18.16 4.50
CA GLU A 371 15.19 18.26 3.65
C GLU A 371 15.02 17.02 2.76
N GLU A 372 16.11 16.54 2.14
CA GLU A 372 16.09 15.34 1.31
C GLU A 372 15.70 14.09 2.12
N LEU A 373 16.25 13.94 3.32
CA LEU A 373 15.92 12.84 4.23
C LEU A 373 14.49 12.96 4.80
N ALA A 374 14.03 14.17 5.10
CA ALA A 374 12.66 14.41 5.53
C ALA A 374 11.65 13.99 4.46
N ARG A 375 11.92 14.31 3.18
CA ARG A 375 11.12 13.84 2.04
C ARG A 375 11.14 12.32 1.90
N ALA A 376 12.31 11.70 1.99
CA ALA A 376 12.44 10.24 1.91
C ALA A 376 11.69 9.53 3.05
N LEU A 377 11.74 10.09 4.26
CA LEU A 377 11.03 9.60 5.45
C LEU A 377 9.53 9.94 5.43
N GLN A 378 9.08 10.79 4.51
CA GLN A 378 7.72 11.34 4.48
C GLN A 378 7.33 11.99 5.82
N LEU A 379 8.27 12.70 6.45
CA LEU A 379 8.10 13.35 7.75
C LEU A 379 8.35 14.86 7.65
N PRO A 380 7.70 15.68 8.50
CA PRO A 380 8.12 17.07 8.71
C PRO A 380 9.59 17.13 9.17
N GLU A 381 10.32 18.18 8.79
CA GLU A 381 11.77 18.30 9.07
C GLU A 381 12.13 18.12 10.55
N GLU A 382 11.31 18.66 11.46
CA GLU A 382 11.56 18.50 12.89
C GLU A 382 11.47 17.04 13.37
N ALA A 383 10.51 16.27 12.83
CA ALA A 383 10.37 14.85 13.13
C ALA A 383 11.54 14.07 12.52
N ALA A 384 11.90 14.35 11.28
CA ALA A 384 13.06 13.77 10.61
C ALA A 384 14.35 14.05 11.38
N ARG A 385 14.56 15.29 11.85
CA ARG A 385 15.70 15.69 12.67
C ARG A 385 15.82 14.85 13.95
N ARG A 386 14.70 14.58 14.64
CA ARG A 386 14.69 13.71 15.84
C ARG A 386 15.12 12.29 15.50
N VAL A 387 14.63 11.72 14.41
CA VAL A 387 15.02 10.38 13.94
C VAL A 387 16.52 10.34 13.63
N LEU A 388 17.01 11.28 12.83
CA LEU A 388 18.42 11.35 12.40
C LEU A 388 19.37 11.56 13.60
N SER A 389 19.03 12.44 14.55
CA SER A 389 19.83 12.64 15.76
C SER A 389 19.88 11.38 16.65
N ARG A 390 18.79 10.58 16.66
CA ARG A 390 18.82 9.28 17.32
C ARG A 390 19.77 8.31 16.60
N MET A 391 19.72 8.27 15.27
CA MET A 391 20.59 7.42 14.45
C MET A 391 22.08 7.82 14.59
N GLU A 392 22.39 9.11 14.72
CA GLU A 392 23.77 9.57 15.03
C GLU A 392 24.23 9.04 16.37
N ARG A 393 23.41 9.14 17.42
CA ARG A 393 23.73 8.59 18.76
C ARG A 393 23.90 7.07 18.76
N MET A 394 23.18 6.36 17.87
CA MET A 394 23.34 4.93 17.67
C MET A 394 24.58 4.56 16.84
N GLY A 395 25.30 5.57 16.31
CA GLY A 395 26.46 5.36 15.46
C GLY A 395 26.13 4.80 14.06
N LEU A 396 24.90 4.99 13.58
CA LEU A 396 24.47 4.59 12.24
C LEU A 396 24.77 5.67 11.21
N LEU A 397 24.73 6.94 11.63
CA LEU A 397 24.99 8.10 10.80
C LEU A 397 26.09 8.98 11.38
N ARG A 398 26.69 9.77 10.52
CA ARG A 398 27.55 10.90 10.90
C ARG A 398 27.09 12.15 10.13
N LYS A 399 27.27 13.31 10.72
CA LYS A 399 26.94 14.60 10.09
C LYS A 399 28.24 15.37 9.85
N GLU A 400 28.49 15.72 8.60
CA GLU A 400 29.66 16.48 8.18
C GLU A 400 29.21 17.61 7.24
N GLY A 401 29.64 18.86 7.45
CA GLY A 401 29.25 19.98 6.62
C GLY A 401 27.75 20.22 6.46
N GLY A 402 26.94 19.81 7.46
CA GLY A 402 25.46 19.93 7.39
C GLY A 402 24.76 18.76 6.68
N ARG A 403 25.50 17.85 6.05
CA ARG A 403 24.97 16.66 5.38
C ARG A 403 25.17 15.40 6.22
N TYR A 404 24.28 14.45 6.04
CA TYR A 404 24.31 13.15 6.72
C TYR A 404 24.91 12.09 5.78
N HIS A 405 25.71 11.20 6.36
CA HIS A 405 26.36 10.07 5.72
C HIS A 405 26.12 8.81 6.54
N LEU A 406 26.15 7.66 5.90
CA LEU A 406 26.23 6.40 6.65
C LEU A 406 27.58 6.37 7.42
N ALA A 407 27.50 6.05 8.70
CA ALA A 407 28.71 5.77 9.46
C ALA A 407 29.26 4.44 8.93
N ARG A 408 30.24 4.52 8.01
CA ARG A 408 30.94 3.31 7.55
C ARG A 408 31.56 2.63 8.76
N ARG A 409 31.16 1.41 9.02
CA ARG A 409 31.81 0.57 10.03
C ARG A 409 33.26 0.39 9.61
N ASP A 410 34.15 0.90 10.38
CA ASP A 410 35.55 0.53 10.27
C ASP A 410 35.73 -0.80 10.99
N LEU A 411 35.30 -1.91 10.32
CA LEU A 411 35.49 -3.28 10.80
C LEU A 411 36.94 -3.52 11.26
N LEU A 412 37.88 -2.83 10.61
CA LEU A 412 39.28 -2.89 10.96
C LEU A 412 39.55 -2.20 12.29
N ALA A 413 38.97 -1.03 12.52
CA ALA A 413 39.05 -0.32 13.80
C ALA A 413 38.37 -1.11 14.93
N GLU A 414 37.19 -1.69 14.68
CA GLU A 414 36.48 -2.49 15.69
C GLU A 414 37.28 -3.78 16.06
N ARG A 415 37.79 -4.49 15.08
CA ARG A 415 38.67 -5.65 15.32
C ARG A 415 39.95 -5.25 16.06
N ALA A 416 40.50 -4.08 15.73
CA ALA A 416 41.64 -3.53 16.47
C ALA A 416 41.30 -3.22 17.93
N LEU A 417 40.13 -2.59 18.18
CA LEU A 417 39.67 -2.25 19.52
C LEU A 417 39.35 -3.49 20.36
N ALA A 418 38.75 -4.51 19.79
CA ALA A 418 38.53 -5.80 20.46
C ALA A 418 39.88 -6.47 20.83
N LEU A 419 40.84 -6.43 19.92
CA LEU A 419 42.19 -6.95 20.20
C LEU A 419 42.88 -6.13 21.29
N LEU A 420 42.62 -4.83 21.38
CA LEU A 420 43.28 -3.88 22.31
C LEU A 420 42.56 -3.75 23.67
N GLU A 421 41.58 -4.59 23.97
CA GLU A 421 41.03 -4.70 25.34
C GLU A 421 42.16 -5.07 26.35
N ALA A 422 43.13 -5.84 25.92
CA ALA A 422 44.41 -6.02 26.63
C ALA A 422 45.53 -5.23 25.91
N PRO A 423 46.55 -4.71 26.66
CA PRO A 423 47.64 -3.98 26.06
C PRO A 423 48.42 -4.84 25.05
N ARG A 424 48.49 -4.45 23.79
CA ARG A 424 49.16 -5.18 22.70
C ARG A 424 50.24 -4.36 22.02
N ARG A 425 51.27 -5.03 21.51
CA ARG A 425 52.28 -4.41 20.67
C ARG A 425 51.76 -4.22 19.25
N ARG A 426 52.28 -3.23 18.55
CA ARG A 426 51.93 -2.98 17.13
C ARG A 426 52.07 -4.24 16.25
N GLN A 427 53.13 -5.01 16.42
CA GLN A 427 53.39 -6.26 15.67
C GLN A 427 52.29 -7.32 15.86
N GLU A 428 51.69 -7.39 17.05
CA GLU A 428 50.57 -8.28 17.34
C GLU A 428 49.33 -7.83 16.59
N VAL A 429 49.07 -6.51 16.53
CA VAL A 429 47.99 -5.92 15.76
C VAL A 429 48.18 -6.19 14.26
N GLU A 430 49.39 -6.02 13.74
CA GLU A 430 49.73 -6.35 12.35
C GLU A 430 49.45 -7.81 12.02
N ARG A 431 49.89 -8.73 12.87
CA ARG A 431 49.73 -10.17 12.65
C ARG A 431 48.28 -10.61 12.69
N VAL A 432 47.54 -10.20 13.71
CA VAL A 432 46.16 -10.64 13.93
C VAL A 432 45.20 -10.04 12.90
N LEU A 433 45.42 -8.79 12.49
CA LEU A 433 44.59 -8.10 11.53
C LEU A 433 45.04 -8.25 10.06
N GLY A 434 46.18 -8.94 9.82
CA GLY A 434 46.74 -9.10 8.48
C GLY A 434 47.17 -7.77 7.82
N LEU A 435 47.62 -6.79 8.61
CA LEU A 435 47.97 -5.47 8.11
C LEU A 435 49.45 -5.30 7.85
N SER A 436 49.81 -4.51 6.82
CA SER A 436 51.18 -4.00 6.71
C SER A 436 51.49 -3.02 7.84
N ARG A 437 52.79 -2.89 8.15
CA ARG A 437 53.29 -1.96 9.19
C ARG A 437 52.72 -0.52 9.00
N LYS A 438 52.69 -0.03 7.77
CA LYS A 438 52.17 1.31 7.44
C LYS A 438 50.71 1.44 7.81
N ARG A 439 49.86 0.51 7.35
CA ARG A 439 48.40 0.50 7.62
C ARG A 439 48.09 0.33 9.11
N ALA A 440 48.80 -0.51 9.83
CA ALA A 440 48.62 -0.67 11.27
C ALA A 440 48.96 0.60 12.05
N LEU A 441 50.03 1.29 11.67
CA LEU A 441 50.40 2.59 12.28
C LEU A 441 49.36 3.68 11.98
N GLU A 442 48.85 3.76 10.76
CA GLU A 442 47.81 4.72 10.39
C GLU A 442 46.54 4.48 11.19
N LEU A 443 46.08 3.22 11.30
CA LEU A 443 44.95 2.82 12.12
C LEU A 443 45.12 3.20 13.59
N LEU A 444 46.22 2.81 14.20
CA LEU A 444 46.49 3.10 15.63
C LEU A 444 46.60 4.61 15.91
N ARG A 445 47.24 5.38 15.02
CA ARG A 445 47.33 6.85 15.12
C ARG A 445 45.95 7.51 15.02
N ARG A 446 45.08 7.01 14.13
CA ARG A 446 43.71 7.47 14.02
C ARG A 446 42.91 7.18 15.28
N LEU A 447 42.93 5.93 15.78
CA LEU A 447 42.21 5.54 17.00
C LEU A 447 42.71 6.32 18.24
N ILE A 448 43.98 6.69 18.27
CA ILE A 448 44.53 7.56 19.34
C ILE A 448 43.96 8.99 19.20
N ARG A 449 43.92 9.56 17.98
CA ARG A 449 43.32 10.89 17.73
C ARG A 449 41.85 10.92 18.07
N GLU A 450 41.12 9.82 17.83
CA GLU A 450 39.71 9.63 18.18
C GLU A 450 39.48 9.41 19.70
N GLY A 451 40.55 9.33 20.49
CA GLY A 451 40.47 9.10 21.94
C GLY A 451 40.07 7.67 22.35
N ARG A 452 39.99 6.73 21.39
CA ARG A 452 39.53 5.35 21.60
C ARG A 452 40.64 4.37 22.02
N VAL A 453 41.91 4.75 21.78
CA VAL A 453 43.10 3.97 22.11
C VAL A 453 44.10 4.88 22.77
N GLU A 454 44.82 4.37 23.77
CA GLU A 454 45.95 5.03 24.40
C GLU A 454 47.24 4.28 24.13
N ARG A 455 48.31 5.04 24.15
CA ARG A 455 49.66 4.49 24.05
C ARG A 455 50.26 4.34 25.45
N VAL A 456 50.67 3.13 25.82
CA VAL A 456 51.23 2.79 27.11
C VAL A 456 52.71 2.42 26.93
N GLY A 457 53.61 3.01 27.71
CA GLY A 457 55.04 2.76 27.66
C GLY A 457 55.78 3.60 26.60
N ARG A 458 57.12 3.48 26.57
CA ARG A 458 57.98 4.24 25.64
C ARG A 458 58.99 3.29 24.94
N GLY A 459 59.45 3.68 23.75
CA GLY A 459 60.46 2.92 22.97
C GLY A 459 59.99 1.52 22.60
N ALA A 460 60.83 0.52 22.78
CA ALA A 460 60.54 -0.88 22.43
C ALA A 460 59.43 -1.52 23.31
N ALA A 461 59.14 -0.94 24.48
CA ALA A 461 58.06 -1.40 25.38
C ALA A 461 56.69 -0.80 25.06
N THR A 462 56.57 -0.01 23.99
CA THR A 462 55.29 0.62 23.60
C THR A 462 54.23 -0.42 23.31
N ARG A 463 53.07 -0.28 23.98
CA ARG A 463 51.85 -1.04 23.77
C ARG A 463 50.68 -0.07 23.51
N TYR A 464 49.63 -0.60 22.97
CA TYR A 464 48.40 0.11 22.70
C TYR A 464 47.26 -0.58 23.45
N ARG A 465 46.35 0.18 24.06
CA ARG A 465 45.22 -0.31 24.84
C ARG A 465 43.98 0.51 24.52
N ARG A 466 42.84 -0.14 24.47
CA ARG A 466 41.53 0.53 24.39
C ARG A 466 41.31 1.39 25.63
N ARG A 467 40.83 2.60 25.46
CA ARG A 467 40.40 3.47 26.56
C ARG A 467 39.03 3.11 27.08
#